data_11808158d983d676e483ec23f9e8e6d9
#
_entry.id   11808158d983d676e483ec23f9e8e6d9
#
_cell.length_a   1.000
_cell.length_b   1.000
_cell.length_c   1.000
_cell.angle_alpha   90.00
_cell.angle_beta   90.00
_cell.angle_gamma   90.00
#
_symmetry.space_group_name_H-M   'P 1'
#
loop_
_entity.id
_entity.type
_entity.pdbx_description
1 polymer ?
#
loop_
_entity_poly.entity_id
_entity_poly.type
_entity_poly.pdbx_seq_one_letter_code
_entity_poly.pdbx_strand_id
1 'polypeptide(L)' 'MDKYKCHKEVRAAEIHMISVGPETIITFDDNEPIHFTYIEYQNMIVRYKPKRGDFLVIYEDGYQAFSPRSAFLSGYSKIA' A
#
# COMPACT_ATOMS: atom_id res chain seq x y z
N MET A 1 4.47 9.45 3.16
CA MET A 1 4.81 8.41 2.18
C MET A 1 5.64 9.00 1.06
N ASP A 2 6.58 8.22 0.56
CA ASP A 2 7.39 8.65 -0.58
C ASP A 2 6.56 8.69 -1.85
N LYS A 3 6.95 9.55 -2.77
CA LYS A 3 6.33 9.64 -4.09
C LYS A 3 7.07 8.78 -5.09
N TYR A 4 6.32 8.12 -5.94
CA TYR A 4 6.84 7.27 -7.01
C TYR A 4 6.20 7.67 -8.33
N LYS A 5 6.89 7.46 -9.43
CA LYS A 5 6.40 7.80 -10.77
C LYS A 5 6.56 6.64 -11.73
N CYS A 6 5.50 6.36 -12.47
CA CYS A 6 5.49 5.56 -13.70
C CYS A 6 4.95 6.48 -14.80
N HIS A 7 3.67 6.36 -15.14
CA HIS A 7 3.01 7.33 -16.03
C HIS A 7 2.34 8.45 -15.23
N LYS A 8 2.10 8.25 -13.94
CA LYS A 8 1.53 9.24 -13.04
C LYS A 8 2.12 9.06 -11.65
N GLU A 9 2.09 10.14 -10.87
CA GLU A 9 2.59 10.11 -9.51
C GLU A 9 1.65 9.36 -8.59
N VAL A 10 2.25 8.59 -7.68
CA VAL A 10 1.53 7.96 -6.58
C VAL A 10 2.35 8.15 -5.30
N ARG A 11 1.70 7.99 -4.16
CA ARG A 11 2.38 7.85 -2.89
C ARG A 11 2.37 6.37 -2.53
N ALA A 12 3.45 5.91 -1.93
CA ALA A 12 3.53 4.50 -1.57
C ALA A 12 4.44 4.30 -0.38
N ALA A 13 4.16 3.25 0.38
CA ALA A 13 5.00 2.85 1.49
C ALA A 13 5.10 1.33 1.55
N GLU A 14 6.28 0.85 1.90
CA GLU A 14 6.53 -0.58 2.07
C GLU A 14 5.91 -1.05 3.36
N ILE A 15 5.15 -2.13 3.29
CA ILE A 15 4.44 -2.71 4.42
C ILE A 15 5.42 -3.46 5.32
N HIS A 16 5.42 -3.12 6.60
CA HIS A 16 6.19 -3.83 7.62
C HIS A 16 5.36 -4.96 8.23
N MET A 17 4.15 -4.69 8.68
CA MET A 17 3.29 -5.67 9.32
C MET A 17 1.82 -5.41 9.01
N ILE A 18 1.05 -6.49 8.94
CA ILE A 18 -0.40 -6.43 8.75
C ILE A 18 -1.04 -7.18 9.91
N SER A 19 -1.89 -6.49 10.67
CA SER A 19 -2.67 -7.08 11.75
C SER A 19 -4.13 -7.11 11.33
N VAL A 20 -4.62 -8.30 11.00
CA VAL A 20 -6.00 -8.49 10.54
C VAL A 20 -6.91 -8.79 11.74
N GLY A 21 -8.08 -8.15 11.75
CA GLY A 21 -9.07 -8.34 12.81
C GLY A 21 -10.35 -7.59 12.44
N PRO A 22 -11.19 -7.25 13.43
CA PRO A 22 -12.36 -6.39 13.17
C PRO A 22 -11.94 -5.08 12.54
N GLU A 23 -10.75 -4.60 12.87
CA GLU A 23 -10.08 -3.50 12.22
C GLU A 23 -8.70 -3.99 11.77
N THR A 24 -8.35 -3.72 10.52
CA THR A 24 -7.04 -4.09 9.99
C THR A 24 -6.09 -2.92 10.13
N ILE A 25 -4.92 -3.18 10.72
CA ILE A 25 -3.90 -2.16 10.94
C ILE A 25 -2.67 -2.53 10.14
N ILE A 26 -2.22 -1.61 9.30
CA ILE A 26 -1.02 -1.80 8.50
C ILE A 26 0.05 -0.86 9.02
N THR A 27 1.19 -1.42 9.39
CA THR A 27 2.33 -0.65 9.90
C THR A 27 3.42 -0.56 8.82
N PHE A 28 4.16 0.53 8.87
CA PHE A 28 5.25 0.84 7.95
C PHE A 28 6.47 1.23 8.76
N ASP A 29 7.65 1.16 8.17
CA ASP A 29 8.88 1.53 8.90
C ASP A 29 8.95 3.02 9.20
N ASP A 30 8.63 3.85 8.20
CA ASP A 30 8.83 5.29 8.27
C ASP A 30 7.56 6.13 8.26
N ASN A 31 6.41 5.49 8.35
CA ASN A 31 5.11 6.18 8.29
C ASN A 31 4.23 5.72 9.43
N GLU A 32 3.24 6.55 9.77
CA GLU A 32 2.26 6.17 10.77
C GLU A 32 1.38 5.02 10.28
N PRO A 33 0.90 4.18 11.20
CA PRO A 33 -0.01 3.09 10.84
C PRO A 33 -1.27 3.61 10.17
N ILE A 34 -1.80 2.81 9.24
CA ILE A 34 -3.08 3.09 8.59
C ILE A 34 -4.08 2.03 9.03
N HIS A 35 -5.28 2.47 9.34
CA HIS A 35 -6.36 1.62 9.81
C HIS A 35 -7.43 1.48 8.72
N PHE A 36 -7.86 0.25 8.48
CA PHE A 36 -8.96 -0.04 7.57
C PHE A 36 -10.05 -0.77 8.33
N THR A 37 -11.31 -0.48 8.02
CA THR A 37 -12.40 -1.33 8.51
C THR A 37 -12.29 -2.70 7.89
N TYR A 38 -12.97 -3.68 8.48
CA TYR A 38 -12.99 -5.03 7.93
C TYR A 38 -13.44 -5.03 6.46
N ILE A 39 -14.51 -4.30 6.16
CA ILE A 39 -15.08 -4.25 4.81
C ILE A 39 -14.11 -3.60 3.82
N GLU A 40 -13.50 -2.49 4.22
CA GLU A 40 -12.50 -1.81 3.38
C GLU A 40 -11.36 -2.74 3.02
N TYR A 41 -10.80 -3.42 4.01
CA TYR A 41 -9.69 -4.32 3.78
C TYR A 41 -10.11 -5.50 2.90
N GLN A 42 -11.27 -6.11 3.16
CA GLN A 42 -11.76 -7.22 2.34
C GLN A 42 -11.93 -6.81 0.88
N ASN A 43 -12.44 -5.61 0.62
CA ASN A 43 -12.58 -5.11 -0.74
C ASN A 43 -11.23 -4.92 -1.43
N MET A 44 -10.23 -4.49 -0.69
CA MET A 44 -8.89 -4.26 -1.26
C MET A 44 -8.19 -5.57 -1.61
N ILE A 45 -8.32 -6.61 -0.79
CA ILE A 45 -7.62 -7.87 -1.00
C ILE A 45 -8.28 -8.78 -2.05
N VAL A 46 -9.43 -8.38 -2.59
CA VAL A 46 -10.04 -9.11 -3.71
C VAL A 46 -9.07 -9.18 -4.90
N ARG A 47 -8.33 -8.10 -5.15
CA ARG A 47 -7.36 -8.05 -6.24
C ARG A 47 -6.04 -8.70 -5.87
N TYR A 48 -5.55 -8.42 -4.67
CA TYR A 48 -4.27 -8.94 -4.22
C TYR A 48 -4.21 -8.88 -2.70
N LYS A 49 -3.87 -10.02 -2.09
CA LYS A 49 -3.67 -10.09 -0.64
C LYS A 49 -2.20 -9.79 -0.33
N PRO A 50 -1.92 -8.67 0.33
CA PRO A 50 -0.55 -8.24 0.58
C PRO A 50 0.12 -9.04 1.68
N LYS A 51 1.44 -8.96 1.69
CA LYS A 51 2.29 -9.49 2.76
C LYS A 51 3.38 -8.48 3.05
N ARG A 52 4.15 -8.72 4.10
CA ARG A 52 5.31 -7.90 4.44
C ARG A 52 6.22 -7.74 3.23
N GLY A 53 6.67 -6.50 3.00
CA GLY A 53 7.53 -6.16 1.87
C GLY A 53 6.78 -5.70 0.63
N ASP A 54 5.47 -5.93 0.57
CA ASP A 54 4.64 -5.38 -0.49
C ASP A 54 4.35 -3.91 -0.22
N PHE A 55 3.68 -3.24 -1.14
CA PHE A 55 3.44 -1.80 -1.03
C PHE A 55 1.95 -1.48 -0.92
N LEU A 56 1.65 -0.49 -0.08
CA LEU A 56 0.39 0.23 -0.16
C LEU A 56 0.60 1.41 -1.09
N VAL A 57 -0.26 1.55 -2.09
CA VAL A 57 -0.18 2.60 -3.11
C VAL A 57 -1.40 3.49 -3.00
N ILE A 58 -1.18 4.80 -2.93
CA ILE A 58 -2.26 5.79 -2.88
C ILE A 58 -2.16 6.65 -4.14
N TYR A 59 -3.20 6.59 -4.96
CA TYR A 59 -3.28 7.34 -6.21
C TYR A 59 -3.72 8.78 -5.97
N GLU A 60 -3.56 9.63 -6.97
CA GLU A 60 -3.87 11.06 -6.85
C GLU A 60 -5.32 11.35 -6.48
N ASP A 61 -6.24 10.49 -6.93
CA ASP A 61 -7.67 10.61 -6.61
C ASP A 61 -8.04 10.05 -5.24
N GLY A 62 -7.06 9.55 -4.49
CA GLY A 62 -7.28 8.98 -3.17
C GLY A 62 -7.54 7.48 -3.18
N TYR A 63 -7.64 6.86 -4.35
CA TYR A 63 -7.81 5.41 -4.44
C TYR A 63 -6.59 4.71 -3.85
N GLN A 64 -6.81 3.65 -3.09
CA GLN A 64 -5.75 2.89 -2.45
C GLN A 64 -5.77 1.44 -2.91
N ALA A 65 -4.59 0.87 -3.11
CA ALA A 65 -4.46 -0.53 -3.52
C ALA A 65 -3.16 -1.11 -2.98
N PHE A 66 -3.14 -2.44 -2.85
CA PHE A 66 -1.90 -3.16 -2.54
C PHE A 66 -1.23 -3.62 -3.81
N SER A 67 0.08 -3.60 -3.82
CA SER A 67 0.88 -4.03 -4.96
C SER A 67 1.98 -4.99 -4.52
N PRO A 68 2.20 -6.09 -5.25
CA PRO A 68 3.36 -6.95 -4.99
C PRO A 68 4.66 -6.16 -5.11
N ARG A 69 5.61 -6.46 -4.25
CA ARG A 69 6.89 -5.74 -4.22
C ARG A 69 7.58 -5.69 -5.58
N SER A 70 7.73 -6.83 -6.22
CA SER A 70 8.46 -6.89 -7.49
C SER A 70 7.74 -6.11 -8.60
N ALA A 71 6.43 -6.23 -8.66
CA ALA A 71 5.63 -5.51 -9.64
C ALA A 71 5.72 -4.00 -9.43
N PHE A 72 5.62 -3.55 -8.16
CA PHE A 72 5.72 -2.14 -7.86
C PHE A 72 7.09 -1.57 -8.21
N LEU A 73 8.16 -2.23 -7.76
CA LEU A 73 9.53 -1.74 -7.97
C LEU A 73 9.96 -1.77 -9.44
N SER A 74 9.39 -2.66 -10.25
CA SER A 74 9.68 -2.67 -11.69
C SER A 74 8.88 -1.63 -12.47
N GLY A 75 7.74 -1.19 -11.93
CA GLY A 75 6.86 -0.24 -12.61
C GLY A 75 7.00 1.21 -12.18
N TYR A 76 7.61 1.47 -11.02
CA TYR A 76 7.70 2.81 -10.45
C TYR A 76 9.13 3.16 -10.06
N SER A 77 9.46 4.45 -10.23
CA SER A 77 10.72 5.00 -9.75
C SER A 77 10.43 6.04 -8.66
N LYS A 78 11.20 5.99 -7.59
CA LYS A 78 11.06 6.94 -6.49
C LYS A 78 11.49 8.34 -6.95
N ILE A 79 10.67 9.32 -6.61
CA ILE A 79 10.97 10.72 -6.89
C ILE A 79 11.77 11.28 -5.72
N ALA A 80 12.94 11.78 -6.02
CA ALA A 80 13.81 12.38 -5.02
C ALA A 80 13.28 13.74 -4.55
#